data_ff6c53813147455afb8911365ee458ba
#
_entry.id   ff6c53813147455afb8911365ee458ba
#
_cell.length_a   1.000
_cell.length_b   1.000
_cell.length_c   1.000
_cell.angle_alpha   90.00
_cell.angle_beta   90.00
_cell.angle_gamma   90.00
#
_symmetry.space_group_name_H-M   'P 1'
#
loop_
_entity.id
_entity.type
_entity.pdbx_description
1 polymer ?
#
loop_
_entity_poly.entity_id
_entity_poly.type
_entity_poly.pdbx_seq_one_letter_code
_entity_poly.pdbx_strand_id
1 'polypeptide(L)'
;IHQLAHHPAPQAAQYEAALQQVQGFIEQQSHEELQPSQQAVSELEVADQRQALRPILKQQIAHQLAATKVSDRIREFLSGPWVDVLAHTMATYGHDDQEAQDMLATVDDLLQSLQRPATPQERDALRRTLPGLIQRIQKGMALIDLPQGQREAILDEMMIIHTKFLRAQPKPKAEPTPEELVRQMQDEMEEPEDEPFEHALRKQVLDTNVGSLPTVP
;
A
#
# COMPACT_ATOMS: atom_id res chain seq x y z
N ILE A 1 34.57 17.44 -42.01
CA ILE A 1 36.01 17.52 -42.20
C ILE A 1 36.38 17.29 -43.64
N HIS A 2 35.79 16.33 -44.38
CA HIS A 2 36.09 16.02 -45.77
C HIS A 2 35.75 17.16 -46.77
N GLN A 3 34.71 17.99 -46.44
CA GLN A 3 34.30 19.12 -47.29
C GLN A 3 35.25 20.33 -47.20
N LEU A 4 35.98 20.50 -46.06
CA LEU A 4 36.93 21.59 -45.90
C LEU A 4 38.25 21.41 -46.67
N ALA A 5 38.64 20.17 -46.97
CA ALA A 5 39.88 19.84 -47.66
C ALA A 5 39.85 20.16 -49.19
N HIS A 6 38.70 20.45 -49.76
CA HIS A 6 38.53 20.73 -51.22
C HIS A 6 38.30 22.22 -51.53
N HIS A 7 38.20 23.09 -50.51
CA HIS A 7 38.04 24.55 -50.71
C HIS A 7 39.38 25.27 -50.61
N PRO A 8 39.77 26.10 -51.63
CA PRO A 8 41.08 26.76 -51.65
C PRO A 8 41.24 27.87 -50.63
N ALA A 9 40.20 28.36 -50.00
CA ALA A 9 40.23 29.31 -48.90
C ALA A 9 38.95 29.20 -48.07
N PRO A 10 38.89 28.25 -47.13
CA PRO A 10 37.68 28.12 -46.29
C PRO A 10 37.54 29.36 -45.39
N GLN A 11 36.36 30.00 -45.44
CA GLN A 11 36.05 31.16 -44.62
C GLN A 11 35.89 30.72 -43.16
N ALA A 12 36.17 31.59 -42.19
CA ALA A 12 36.07 31.31 -40.75
C ALA A 12 34.71 30.71 -40.36
N ALA A 13 33.66 31.15 -40.98
CA ALA A 13 32.29 30.60 -40.82
C ALA A 13 32.16 29.13 -41.14
N GLN A 14 32.94 28.62 -42.11
CA GLN A 14 32.91 27.21 -42.49
C GLN A 14 33.67 26.33 -41.48
N TYR A 15 34.71 26.86 -40.82
CA TYR A 15 35.38 26.19 -39.73
C TYR A 15 34.53 26.14 -38.49
N GLU A 16 33.85 27.26 -38.17
CA GLU A 16 32.89 27.30 -37.03
C GLU A 16 31.73 26.31 -37.22
N ALA A 17 31.15 26.25 -38.39
CA ALA A 17 30.08 25.29 -38.72
C ALA A 17 30.57 23.83 -38.63
N ALA A 18 31.79 23.54 -39.13
CA ALA A 18 32.37 22.20 -39.00
C ALA A 18 32.71 21.82 -37.54
N LEU A 19 33.18 22.77 -36.73
CA LEU A 19 33.41 22.54 -35.30
C LEU A 19 32.12 22.26 -34.56
N GLN A 20 31.08 23.05 -34.81
CA GLN A 20 29.75 22.81 -34.21
C GLN A 20 29.19 21.45 -34.60
N GLN A 21 29.35 21.05 -35.86
CA GLN A 21 28.90 19.74 -36.33
C GLN A 21 29.66 18.59 -35.66
N VAL A 22 30.97 18.72 -35.46
CA VAL A 22 31.81 17.73 -34.76
C VAL A 22 31.48 17.69 -33.29
N GLN A 23 31.29 18.86 -32.62
CA GLN A 23 30.86 18.91 -31.25
C GLN A 23 29.52 18.25 -31.04
N GLY A 24 28.50 18.59 -31.87
CA GLY A 24 27.20 17.94 -31.79
C GLY A 24 27.24 16.44 -31.98
N PHE A 25 28.08 15.97 -32.90
CA PHE A 25 28.29 14.53 -33.14
C PHE A 25 28.93 13.84 -31.92
N ILE A 26 29.97 14.46 -31.32
CA ILE A 26 30.62 13.92 -30.10
C ILE A 26 29.65 13.90 -28.93
N GLU A 27 28.88 14.95 -28.73
CA GLU A 27 27.87 15.03 -27.66
C GLU A 27 26.77 13.96 -27.86
N GLN A 28 26.28 13.80 -29.06
CA GLN A 28 25.26 12.78 -29.38
C GLN A 28 25.83 11.37 -29.16
N GLN A 29 27.04 11.09 -29.66
CA GLN A 29 27.67 9.78 -29.49
C GLN A 29 27.98 9.46 -28.04
N SER A 30 28.48 10.46 -27.29
CA SER A 30 28.72 10.31 -25.86
C SER A 30 27.41 10.04 -25.09
N HIS A 31 26.32 10.69 -25.49
CA HIS A 31 25.01 10.48 -24.88
C HIS A 31 24.47 9.08 -25.19
N GLU A 32 24.59 8.64 -26.43
CA GLU A 32 24.16 7.30 -26.89
C GLU A 32 24.98 6.17 -26.21
N GLU A 33 26.29 6.38 -25.96
CA GLU A 33 27.13 5.40 -25.28
C GLU A 33 26.93 5.37 -23.75
N LEU A 34 26.58 6.51 -23.14
CA LEU A 34 26.35 6.59 -21.69
C LEU A 34 24.97 6.10 -21.24
N GLN A 35 23.97 6.22 -22.07
CA GLN A 35 22.59 5.80 -21.72
C GLN A 35 22.49 4.32 -21.31
N PRO A 36 23.05 3.35 -22.08
CA PRO A 36 22.95 1.93 -21.68
C PRO A 36 23.64 1.62 -20.36
N SER A 37 24.76 2.28 -20.09
CA SER A 37 25.50 2.08 -18.82
C SER A 37 24.75 2.71 -17.62
N GLN A 38 24.16 3.89 -17.77
CA GLN A 38 23.34 4.52 -16.74
C GLN A 38 22.08 3.69 -16.46
N GLN A 39 21.44 3.18 -17.49
CA GLN A 39 20.27 2.32 -17.35
C GLN A 39 20.63 1.01 -16.63
N ALA A 40 21.73 0.36 -16.99
CA ALA A 40 22.19 -0.85 -16.32
C ALA A 40 22.54 -0.61 -14.84
N VAL A 41 23.14 0.53 -14.50
CA VAL A 41 23.41 0.91 -13.10
C VAL A 41 22.10 1.10 -12.34
N SER A 42 21.14 1.82 -12.91
CA SER A 42 19.83 2.04 -12.28
C SER A 42 19.08 0.72 -12.08
N GLU A 43 19.08 -0.19 -13.05
CA GLU A 43 18.47 -1.51 -12.91
C GLU A 43 19.13 -2.35 -11.81
N LEU A 44 20.45 -2.25 -11.67
CA LEU A 44 21.20 -2.94 -10.62
C LEU A 44 20.87 -2.36 -9.22
N GLU A 45 20.79 -1.04 -9.10
CA GLU A 45 20.41 -0.37 -7.86
C GLU A 45 19.00 -0.77 -7.41
N VAL A 46 18.04 -0.82 -8.34
CA VAL A 46 16.68 -1.29 -8.06
C VAL A 46 16.68 -2.76 -7.64
N ALA A 47 17.49 -3.61 -8.28
CA ALA A 47 17.61 -5.02 -7.92
C ALA A 47 18.19 -5.20 -6.50
N ASP A 48 19.22 -4.43 -6.14
CA ASP A 48 19.83 -4.45 -4.81
C ASP A 48 18.85 -3.97 -3.73
N GLN A 49 18.12 -2.90 -3.99
CA GLN A 49 17.08 -2.40 -3.10
C GLN A 49 15.96 -3.44 -2.89
N ARG A 50 15.50 -4.10 -3.97
CA ARG A 50 14.52 -5.20 -3.87
C ARG A 50 15.03 -6.31 -2.96
N GLN A 51 16.29 -6.69 -3.12
CA GLN A 51 16.90 -7.74 -2.31
C GLN A 51 16.97 -7.36 -0.82
N ALA A 52 17.30 -6.11 -0.52
CA ALA A 52 17.39 -5.59 0.85
C ALA A 52 15.99 -5.47 1.52
N LEU A 53 14.96 -5.11 0.76
CA LEU A 53 13.59 -4.96 1.28
C LEU A 53 12.89 -6.29 1.59
N ARG A 54 13.17 -7.35 0.83
CA ARG A 54 12.50 -8.66 0.96
C ARG A 54 12.46 -9.22 2.39
N PRO A 55 13.58 -9.31 3.14
CA PRO A 55 13.56 -9.88 4.49
C PRO A 55 12.71 -9.04 5.45
N ILE A 56 12.74 -7.71 5.33
CA ILE A 56 11.98 -6.77 6.16
C ILE A 56 10.48 -6.96 5.92
N LEU A 57 10.07 -6.93 4.65
CA LEU A 57 8.67 -7.12 4.24
C LEU A 57 8.14 -8.50 4.61
N LYS A 58 8.96 -9.54 4.45
CA LYS A 58 8.60 -10.91 4.84
C LYS A 58 8.34 -11.02 6.33
N GLN A 59 9.16 -10.38 7.15
CA GLN A 59 8.98 -10.35 8.60
C GLN A 59 7.69 -9.62 8.99
N GLN A 60 7.41 -8.49 8.36
CA GLN A 60 6.20 -7.70 8.62
C GLN A 60 4.93 -8.45 8.24
N ILE A 61 4.90 -9.07 7.05
CA ILE A 61 3.78 -9.91 6.62
C ILE A 61 3.62 -11.12 7.53
N ALA A 62 4.70 -11.77 7.94
CA ALA A 62 4.63 -12.90 8.87
C ALA A 62 4.00 -12.51 10.21
N HIS A 63 4.28 -11.30 10.70
CA HIS A 63 3.67 -10.77 11.92
C HIS A 63 2.15 -10.58 11.76
N GLN A 64 1.69 -10.00 10.65
CA GLN A 64 0.26 -9.84 10.35
C GLN A 64 -0.45 -11.19 10.20
N LEU A 65 0.20 -12.15 9.52
CA LEU A 65 -0.35 -13.50 9.32
C LEU A 65 -0.44 -14.33 10.60
N ALA A 66 0.37 -14.04 11.61
CA ALA A 66 0.33 -14.75 12.90
C ALA A 66 -0.99 -14.53 13.64
N ALA A 67 -1.61 -13.36 13.48
CA ALA A 67 -2.88 -13.01 14.10
C ALA A 67 -4.11 -13.46 13.29
N THR A 68 -3.92 -13.91 12.04
CA THR A 68 -5.03 -14.13 11.10
C THR A 68 -5.12 -15.60 10.66
N LYS A 69 -6.32 -16.17 10.69
CA LYS A 69 -6.58 -17.52 10.16
C LYS A 69 -6.82 -17.46 8.66
N VAL A 70 -5.81 -17.77 7.88
CA VAL A 70 -5.88 -17.86 6.42
C VAL A 70 -5.49 -19.27 5.96
N SER A 71 -5.90 -19.67 4.75
CA SER A 71 -5.47 -20.95 4.16
C SER A 71 -3.96 -20.95 3.87
N ASP A 72 -3.37 -22.13 3.81
CA ASP A 72 -1.93 -22.26 3.56
C ASP A 72 -1.52 -21.64 2.22
N ARG A 73 -2.36 -21.78 1.20
CA ARG A 73 -2.10 -21.19 -0.13
C ARG A 73 -2.06 -19.66 -0.10
N ILE A 74 -2.99 -19.02 0.62
CA ILE A 74 -2.99 -17.55 0.79
C ILE A 74 -1.77 -17.13 1.63
N ARG A 75 -1.42 -17.92 2.65
CA ARG A 75 -0.22 -17.67 3.47
C ARG A 75 1.06 -17.72 2.64
N GLU A 76 1.22 -18.75 1.81
CA GLU A 76 2.36 -18.90 0.90
C GLU A 76 2.41 -17.76 -0.12
N PHE A 77 1.27 -17.38 -0.68
CA PHE A 77 1.17 -16.26 -1.61
C PHE A 77 1.63 -14.95 -0.98
N LEU A 78 1.11 -14.61 0.19
CA LEU A 78 1.46 -13.36 0.87
C LEU A 78 2.91 -13.33 1.36
N SER A 79 3.45 -14.46 1.87
CA SER A 79 4.82 -14.52 2.40
C SER A 79 5.91 -14.73 1.34
N GLY A 80 5.53 -14.99 0.11
CA GLY A 80 6.44 -15.21 -1.04
C GLY A 80 6.17 -14.22 -2.17
N PRO A 81 5.33 -14.56 -3.16
CA PRO A 81 5.10 -13.72 -4.33
C PRO A 81 4.68 -12.29 -4.01
N TRP A 82 3.82 -12.07 -3.00
CA TRP A 82 3.38 -10.73 -2.65
C TRP A 82 4.49 -9.87 -2.01
N VAL A 83 5.40 -10.49 -1.28
CA VAL A 83 6.64 -9.81 -0.82
C VAL A 83 7.43 -9.30 -2.01
N ASP A 84 7.50 -10.07 -3.10
CA ASP A 84 8.20 -9.66 -4.32
C ASP A 84 7.52 -8.51 -5.04
N VAL A 85 6.18 -8.46 -5.03
CA VAL A 85 5.39 -7.31 -5.52
C VAL A 85 5.74 -6.05 -4.73
N LEU A 86 5.68 -6.13 -3.40
CA LEU A 86 5.97 -5.00 -2.52
C LEU A 86 7.42 -4.52 -2.67
N ALA A 87 8.37 -5.44 -2.68
CA ALA A 87 9.78 -5.10 -2.87
C ALA A 87 10.04 -4.46 -4.24
N HIS A 88 9.35 -4.93 -5.30
CA HIS A 88 9.44 -4.36 -6.64
C HIS A 88 8.87 -2.94 -6.68
N THR A 89 7.66 -2.72 -6.18
CA THR A 89 7.01 -1.41 -6.22
C THR A 89 7.77 -0.38 -5.38
N MET A 90 8.21 -0.75 -4.18
CA MET A 90 8.98 0.15 -3.32
C MET A 90 10.36 0.49 -3.87
N ALA A 91 11.06 -0.45 -4.48
CA ALA A 91 12.36 -0.20 -5.09
C ALA A 91 12.24 0.63 -6.38
N THR A 92 11.14 0.50 -7.13
CA THR A 92 10.95 1.18 -8.42
C THR A 92 10.40 2.59 -8.25
N TYR A 93 9.40 2.78 -7.38
CA TYR A 93 8.66 4.03 -7.25
C TYR A 93 8.96 4.78 -5.94
N GLY A 94 9.56 4.09 -4.95
CA GLY A 94 9.78 4.61 -3.62
C GLY A 94 8.69 4.22 -2.63
N HIS A 95 9.02 4.32 -1.35
CA HIS A 95 8.12 3.93 -0.25
C HIS A 95 6.86 4.81 -0.17
N ASP A 96 6.99 6.11 -0.42
CA ASP A 96 5.93 7.09 -0.27
C ASP A 96 5.05 7.24 -1.52
N ASP A 97 5.37 6.50 -2.59
CA ASP A 97 4.59 6.52 -3.82
C ASP A 97 3.23 5.85 -3.63
N GLN A 98 2.20 6.38 -4.31
CA GLN A 98 0.83 5.89 -4.22
C GLN A 98 0.70 4.43 -4.64
N GLU A 99 1.43 4.01 -5.66
CA GLU A 99 1.42 2.62 -6.13
C GLU A 99 1.95 1.65 -5.06
N ALA A 100 3.05 2.00 -4.37
CA ALA A 100 3.60 1.21 -3.28
C ALA A 100 2.63 1.16 -2.08
N GLN A 101 1.99 2.27 -1.75
CA GLN A 101 0.99 2.33 -0.68
C GLN A 101 -0.26 1.51 -1.01
N ASP A 102 -0.73 1.55 -2.26
CA ASP A 102 -1.87 0.75 -2.71
C ASP A 102 -1.58 -0.76 -2.64
N MET A 103 -0.34 -1.17 -2.97
CA MET A 103 0.07 -2.58 -2.84
C MET A 103 0.19 -3.00 -1.38
N LEU A 104 0.66 -2.13 -0.48
CA LEU A 104 0.67 -2.39 0.96
C LEU A 104 -0.76 -2.53 1.51
N ALA A 105 -1.63 -1.58 1.22
CA ALA A 105 -3.02 -1.60 1.65
C ALA A 105 -3.77 -2.86 1.15
N THR A 106 -3.35 -3.40 0.01
CA THR A 106 -3.94 -4.63 -0.55
C THR A 106 -3.75 -5.83 0.38
N VAL A 107 -2.69 -5.89 1.20
CA VAL A 107 -2.48 -6.95 2.19
C VAL A 107 -3.56 -6.89 3.26
N ASP A 108 -3.78 -5.71 3.83
CA ASP A 108 -4.79 -5.50 4.88
C ASP A 108 -6.20 -5.75 4.36
N ASP A 109 -6.52 -5.23 3.17
CA ASP A 109 -7.81 -5.44 2.51
C ASP A 109 -8.05 -6.93 2.21
N LEU A 110 -7.01 -7.66 1.77
CA LEU A 110 -7.12 -9.10 1.55
C LEU A 110 -7.37 -9.84 2.86
N LEU A 111 -6.57 -9.59 3.90
CA LEU A 111 -6.74 -10.23 5.20
C LEU A 111 -8.11 -9.93 5.82
N GLN A 112 -8.61 -8.70 5.66
CA GLN A 112 -9.96 -8.32 6.10
C GLN A 112 -11.04 -9.04 5.29
N SER A 113 -10.88 -9.15 3.97
CA SER A 113 -11.84 -9.84 3.10
C SER A 113 -11.97 -11.33 3.37
N LEU A 114 -10.93 -11.93 3.95
CA LEU A 114 -10.90 -13.34 4.35
C LEU A 114 -11.50 -13.60 5.73
N GLN A 115 -11.95 -12.55 6.43
CA GLN A 115 -12.74 -12.69 7.65
C GLN A 115 -14.21 -12.91 7.29
N ARG A 116 -14.85 -13.83 8.04
CA ARG A 116 -16.26 -14.10 7.80
C ARG A 116 -17.10 -12.91 8.23
N PRO A 117 -17.91 -12.32 7.32
CA PRO A 117 -18.79 -11.21 7.68
C PRO A 117 -19.84 -11.67 8.69
N ALA A 118 -19.95 -10.94 9.80
CA ALA A 118 -20.90 -11.23 10.88
C ALA A 118 -22.28 -10.63 10.58
N THR A 119 -22.34 -9.52 9.86
CA THR A 119 -23.56 -8.77 9.58
C THR A 119 -23.90 -8.73 8.08
N PRO A 120 -25.18 -8.47 7.70
CA PRO A 120 -25.55 -8.22 6.32
C PRO A 120 -24.81 -7.02 5.71
N GLN A 121 -24.58 -5.97 6.50
CA GLN A 121 -23.88 -4.76 6.08
C GLN A 121 -22.42 -5.05 5.71
N GLU A 122 -21.71 -5.84 6.52
CA GLU A 122 -20.34 -6.27 6.22
C GLU A 122 -20.26 -7.12 4.95
N ARG A 123 -21.28 -7.96 4.72
CA ARG A 123 -21.35 -8.77 3.50
C ARG A 123 -21.56 -7.90 2.24
N ASP A 124 -22.41 -6.88 2.34
CA ASP A 124 -22.64 -5.96 1.24
C ASP A 124 -21.41 -5.05 1.03
N ALA A 125 -20.68 -4.71 2.08
CA ALA A 125 -19.39 -4.04 1.98
C ALA A 125 -18.36 -4.92 1.25
N LEU A 126 -18.20 -6.17 1.68
CA LEU A 126 -17.32 -7.14 1.02
C LEU A 126 -17.66 -7.29 -0.48
N ARG A 127 -18.96 -7.41 -0.83
CA ARG A 127 -19.38 -7.52 -2.23
C ARG A 127 -18.98 -6.32 -3.07
N ARG A 128 -19.00 -5.12 -2.48
CA ARG A 128 -18.60 -3.87 -3.18
C ARG A 128 -17.09 -3.71 -3.33
N THR A 129 -16.33 -4.12 -2.33
CA THR A 129 -14.85 -3.93 -2.32
C THR A 129 -14.10 -5.03 -3.07
N LEU A 130 -14.69 -6.24 -3.16
CA LEU A 130 -14.04 -7.41 -3.74
C LEU A 130 -13.54 -7.22 -5.19
N PRO A 131 -14.29 -6.61 -6.13
CA PRO A 131 -13.80 -6.42 -7.49
C PRO A 131 -12.52 -5.58 -7.56
N GLY A 132 -12.47 -4.48 -6.80
CA GLY A 132 -11.28 -3.62 -6.73
C GLY A 132 -10.08 -4.33 -6.10
N LEU A 133 -10.31 -5.13 -5.07
CA LEU A 133 -9.26 -5.95 -4.45
C LEU A 133 -8.69 -6.97 -5.44
N ILE A 134 -9.53 -7.68 -6.18
CA ILE A 134 -9.10 -8.66 -7.20
C ILE A 134 -8.26 -7.96 -8.27
N GLN A 135 -8.67 -6.79 -8.76
CA GLN A 135 -7.92 -6.03 -9.76
C GLN A 135 -6.52 -5.64 -9.26
N ARG A 136 -6.39 -5.15 -8.01
CA ARG A 136 -5.09 -4.82 -7.43
C ARG A 136 -4.19 -6.05 -7.29
N ILE A 137 -4.76 -7.19 -6.86
CA ILE A 137 -4.02 -8.45 -6.76
C ILE A 137 -3.53 -8.91 -8.13
N GLN A 138 -4.38 -8.85 -9.16
CA GLN A 138 -4.00 -9.21 -10.53
C GLN A 138 -2.91 -8.28 -11.07
N LYS A 139 -3.02 -6.98 -10.83
CA LYS A 139 -2.00 -5.99 -11.19
C LYS A 139 -0.67 -6.31 -10.51
N GLY A 140 -0.66 -6.55 -9.21
CA GLY A 140 0.55 -6.92 -8.47
C GLY A 140 1.19 -8.21 -9.00
N MET A 141 0.40 -9.26 -9.23
CA MET A 141 0.91 -10.52 -9.80
C MET A 141 1.51 -10.35 -11.21
N ALA A 142 1.01 -9.38 -11.98
CA ALA A 142 1.55 -9.07 -13.30
C ALA A 142 2.90 -8.35 -13.23
N LEU A 143 3.15 -7.53 -12.19
CA LEU A 143 4.42 -6.81 -12.00
C LEU A 143 5.63 -7.74 -11.79
N ILE A 144 5.40 -8.95 -11.29
CA ILE A 144 6.45 -9.94 -11.02
C ILE A 144 6.43 -11.12 -11.99
N ASP A 145 5.67 -11.02 -13.08
CA ASP A 145 5.49 -12.09 -14.07
C ASP A 145 5.15 -13.44 -13.45
N LEU A 146 4.28 -13.45 -12.42
CA LEU A 146 3.87 -14.67 -11.75
C LEU A 146 3.27 -15.65 -12.76
N PRO A 147 3.68 -16.94 -12.79
CA PRO A 147 3.17 -17.91 -13.73
C PRO A 147 1.65 -18.05 -13.70
N GLN A 148 1.03 -18.20 -14.88
CA GLN A 148 -0.43 -18.22 -15.02
C GLN A 148 -1.11 -19.26 -14.10
N GLY A 149 -0.58 -20.47 -14.02
CA GLY A 149 -1.15 -21.51 -13.16
C GLY A 149 -1.13 -21.15 -11.68
N GLN A 150 -0.13 -20.39 -11.22
CA GLN A 150 -0.11 -19.89 -9.83
C GLN A 150 -1.13 -18.76 -9.64
N ARG A 151 -1.26 -17.84 -10.60
CA ARG A 151 -2.27 -16.77 -10.56
C ARG A 151 -3.69 -17.34 -10.48
N GLU A 152 -4.01 -18.29 -11.35
CA GLU A 152 -5.30 -18.99 -11.38
C GLU A 152 -5.57 -19.69 -10.04
N ALA A 153 -4.61 -20.44 -9.51
CA ALA A 153 -4.77 -21.15 -8.25
C ALA A 153 -5.05 -20.24 -7.05
N ILE A 154 -4.45 -19.04 -7.02
CA ILE A 154 -4.69 -18.04 -5.98
C ILE A 154 -6.09 -17.42 -6.11
N LEU A 155 -6.46 -17.03 -7.34
CA LEU A 155 -7.78 -16.44 -7.61
C LEU A 155 -8.91 -17.44 -7.36
N ASP A 156 -8.72 -18.72 -7.72
CA ASP A 156 -9.69 -19.79 -7.44
C ASP A 156 -9.88 -19.99 -5.93
N GLU A 157 -8.79 -20.03 -5.16
CA GLU A 157 -8.86 -20.12 -3.70
C GLU A 157 -9.65 -18.95 -3.10
N MET A 158 -9.36 -17.74 -3.53
CA MET A 158 -10.10 -16.55 -3.12
C MET A 158 -11.58 -16.64 -3.50
N MET A 159 -11.88 -17.09 -4.73
CA MET A 159 -13.24 -17.24 -5.21
C MET A 159 -14.01 -18.24 -4.36
N ILE A 160 -13.42 -19.36 -4.00
CA ILE A 160 -14.03 -20.39 -3.15
C ILE A 160 -14.39 -19.81 -1.78
N ILE A 161 -13.44 -19.12 -1.14
CA ILE A 161 -13.62 -18.54 0.20
C ILE A 161 -14.72 -17.47 0.17
N HIS A 162 -14.63 -16.51 -0.76
CA HIS A 162 -15.58 -15.40 -0.84
C HIS A 162 -16.99 -15.88 -1.26
N THR A 163 -17.10 -16.85 -2.17
CA THR A 163 -18.38 -17.45 -2.52
C THR A 163 -19.04 -18.10 -1.31
N LYS A 164 -18.25 -18.80 -0.48
CA LYS A 164 -18.74 -19.40 0.76
C LYS A 164 -19.26 -18.33 1.73
N PHE A 165 -18.56 -17.21 1.87
CA PHE A 165 -18.97 -16.11 2.75
C PHE A 165 -20.21 -15.38 2.25
N LEU A 166 -20.27 -15.13 0.94
CA LEU A 166 -21.40 -14.42 0.33
C LEU A 166 -22.68 -15.26 0.26
N ARG A 167 -22.54 -16.59 0.18
CA ARG A 167 -23.69 -17.53 0.20
C ARG A 167 -24.13 -17.89 1.62
N ALA A 168 -23.25 -17.82 2.61
CA ALA A 168 -23.61 -18.12 3.98
C ALA A 168 -24.71 -17.15 4.45
N GLN A 169 -25.87 -17.69 4.83
CA GLN A 169 -26.84 -16.89 5.53
C GLN A 169 -26.22 -16.41 6.85
N PRO A 170 -26.44 -15.15 7.29
CA PRO A 170 -26.05 -14.73 8.61
C PRO A 170 -26.66 -15.73 9.57
N LYS A 171 -25.86 -16.32 10.48
CA LYS A 171 -26.46 -16.95 11.65
C LYS A 171 -27.37 -15.88 12.26
N PRO A 172 -28.67 -16.14 12.45
CA PRO A 172 -29.48 -15.21 13.23
C PRO A 172 -28.67 -14.99 14.51
N LYS A 173 -28.41 -13.73 14.85
CA LYS A 173 -27.88 -13.38 16.17
C LYS A 173 -28.81 -14.13 17.10
N ALA A 174 -28.28 -15.09 17.86
CA ALA A 174 -29.10 -15.80 18.83
C ALA A 174 -29.82 -14.70 19.59
N GLU A 175 -31.17 -14.70 19.56
CA GLU A 175 -31.90 -13.75 20.36
C GLU A 175 -31.31 -13.87 21.76
N PRO A 176 -30.88 -12.75 22.37
CA PRO A 176 -30.26 -12.82 23.69
C PRO A 176 -31.21 -13.61 24.59
N THR A 177 -30.68 -14.63 25.25
CA THR A 177 -31.51 -15.41 26.19
C THR A 177 -32.11 -14.44 27.20
N PRO A 178 -33.30 -14.74 27.76
CA PRO A 178 -33.90 -13.88 28.76
C PRO A 178 -32.93 -13.51 29.90
N GLU A 179 -31.96 -14.39 30.21
CA GLU A 179 -30.92 -14.17 31.21
C GLU A 179 -29.87 -13.16 30.73
N GLU A 180 -29.50 -13.16 29.43
CA GLU A 180 -28.58 -12.18 28.83
C GLU A 180 -29.24 -10.80 28.69
N LEU A 181 -30.55 -10.75 28.39
CA LEU A 181 -31.34 -9.52 28.37
C LEU A 181 -31.41 -8.88 29.77
N VAL A 182 -31.65 -9.68 30.79
CA VAL A 182 -31.68 -9.21 32.19
C VAL A 182 -30.30 -8.69 32.57
N ARG A 183 -29.22 -9.34 32.16
CA ARG A 183 -27.86 -8.92 32.45
C ARG A 183 -27.49 -7.62 31.75
N GLN A 184 -27.86 -7.45 30.45
CA GLN A 184 -27.71 -6.17 29.75
C GLN A 184 -28.50 -5.04 30.41
N MET A 185 -29.75 -5.31 30.82
CA MET A 185 -30.53 -4.31 31.55
C MET A 185 -29.95 -3.97 32.93
N GLN A 186 -29.30 -4.92 33.59
CA GLN A 186 -28.62 -4.65 34.88
C GLN A 186 -27.33 -3.84 34.65
N ASP A 187 -26.54 -4.16 33.64
CA ASP A 187 -25.34 -3.42 33.27
C ASP A 187 -25.66 -1.97 32.84
N GLU A 188 -26.77 -1.75 32.12
CA GLU A 188 -27.25 -0.40 31.76
C GLU A 188 -27.83 0.38 32.95
N MET A 189 -28.30 -0.32 33.97
CA MET A 189 -28.77 0.32 35.21
C MET A 189 -27.65 0.56 36.26
N GLU A 190 -26.49 -0.09 36.09
CA GLU A 190 -25.30 0.10 36.92
C GLU A 190 -24.29 1.10 36.31
N GLU A 191 -24.58 1.77 35.16
CA GLU A 191 -23.81 2.95 34.77
C GLU A 191 -23.90 3.98 35.92
N PRO A 192 -22.75 4.44 36.44
CA PRO A 192 -22.75 5.38 37.55
C PRO A 192 -23.52 6.62 37.13
N GLU A 193 -24.53 6.98 37.96
CA GLU A 193 -25.26 8.23 37.80
C GLU A 193 -24.26 9.34 37.54
N ASP A 194 -24.49 10.08 36.46
CA ASP A 194 -23.75 11.28 36.10
C ASP A 194 -23.40 12.07 37.37
N GLU A 195 -22.11 12.46 37.51
CA GLU A 195 -21.68 13.37 38.57
C GLU A 195 -22.68 14.54 38.63
N PRO A 196 -23.24 14.84 39.81
CA PRO A 196 -24.29 15.85 39.92
C PRO A 196 -23.82 17.13 39.25
N PHE A 197 -24.64 17.71 38.38
CA PHE A 197 -24.38 18.92 37.60
C PHE A 197 -23.72 20.04 38.41
N GLU A 198 -23.99 20.11 39.69
CA GLU A 198 -23.33 21.01 40.68
C GLU A 198 -21.82 20.76 40.84
N HIS A 199 -21.35 19.49 40.68
CA HIS A 199 -19.92 19.17 40.80
C HIS A 199 -19.13 19.56 39.57
N ALA A 200 -19.72 19.42 38.36
CA ALA A 200 -19.13 19.86 37.09
C ALA A 200 -19.05 21.38 37.03
N LEU A 201 -20.08 22.10 37.48
CA LEU A 201 -20.09 23.56 37.55
C LEU A 201 -19.04 24.10 38.54
N ARG A 202 -18.86 23.45 39.70
CA ARG A 202 -17.89 23.87 40.71
C ARG A 202 -16.44 23.75 40.21
N LYS A 203 -16.14 22.70 39.43
CA LYS A 203 -14.83 22.50 38.82
C LYS A 203 -14.53 23.56 37.77
N GLN A 204 -15.51 23.92 36.94
CA GLN A 204 -15.39 24.92 35.89
C GLN A 204 -15.25 26.37 36.42
N VAL A 205 -15.89 26.67 37.55
CA VAL A 205 -15.82 28.00 38.23
C VAL A 205 -14.49 28.15 38.96
N LEU A 206 -13.91 27.09 39.53
CA LEU A 206 -12.60 27.14 40.17
C LEU A 206 -11.45 27.32 39.19
N ASP A 207 -11.52 26.72 38.02
CA ASP A 207 -10.48 26.85 36.98
C ASP A 207 -10.51 28.23 36.26
N THR A 208 -11.61 28.97 36.32
CA THR A 208 -11.73 30.29 35.68
C THR A 208 -11.28 31.45 36.60
N ASN A 209 -11.02 31.20 37.88
CA ASN A 209 -10.73 32.28 38.84
C ASN A 209 -9.26 32.34 39.33
N VAL A 210 -8.34 31.67 38.63
CA VAL A 210 -6.89 31.77 38.89
C VAL A 210 -6.17 32.31 37.66
N GLY A 211 -6.53 33.52 37.20
CA GLY A 211 -5.84 34.16 36.13
C GLY A 211 -6.16 35.65 36.02
N SER A 212 -5.24 36.48 36.51
CA SER A 212 -5.07 37.91 36.15
C SER A 212 -5.81 38.94 36.97
N LEU A 213 -5.19 39.41 38.06
CA LEU A 213 -5.25 40.79 38.45
C LEU A 213 -4.04 41.55 37.82
N PRO A 214 -4.20 42.58 37.00
CA PRO A 214 -3.09 43.43 36.57
C PRO A 214 -2.67 44.34 37.73
N THR A 215 -1.43 44.27 38.12
CA THR A 215 -0.77 45.27 38.99
C THR A 215 -0.53 46.51 38.18
N VAL A 216 -1.16 47.61 38.53
CA VAL A 216 -0.87 48.96 37.98
C VAL A 216 -0.01 49.70 39.00
N PRO A 217 0.98 50.52 38.53
CA PRO A 217 2.05 51.12 39.32
C PRO A 217 1.60 52.21 40.26
#